data_3719bc54fce35e730472759d4b8e6569
#
_entry.id   3719bc54fce35e730472759d4b8e6569
#
_cell.length_a   1.000
_cell.length_b   1.000
_cell.length_c   1.000
_cell.angle_alpha   90.00
_cell.angle_beta   90.00
_cell.angle_gamma   90.00
#
_symmetry.space_group_name_H-M   'P 1'
#
loop_
_entity.id
_entity.type
_entity.pdbx_description
1 polymer ?
#
loop_
_entity_poly.entity_id
_entity_poly.type
_entity_poly.pdbx_seq_one_letter_code
_entity_poly.pdbx_strand_id
1 'polypeptide(L)'
;FFNEINRARPQVHSLLLRAMAEKSISAFNKDIYLPNMVVFADRNQVEKNETFELPAAARDRFMMEISIQAPRDKELRDSIIFDSKFQNTAKLVEDIPAPNFDCKELNSVSDDIQNAIQASEHIKNYVENLWLATEDPKKFDINIKEVDIDDFIVAGASPRGMIMLIKAAKVNAWLNNRSYIEPNDINEIFHEVMAHRLVINRIYENNKIELLRQFSNEILLKVPTPEIG
;
A
#
# COMPACT_ATOMS: atom_id res chain seq x y z
N PHE A 1 -12.20 -10.05 3.38
CA PHE A 1 -11.35 -9.50 4.43
C PHE A 1 -10.62 -10.63 5.15
N PHE A 2 -9.31 -10.48 5.39
CA PHE A 2 -8.48 -11.45 6.08
C PHE A 2 -7.94 -10.83 7.37
N ASN A 3 -8.51 -11.22 8.50
CA ASN A 3 -8.14 -10.69 9.81
C ASN A 3 -6.85 -11.34 10.31
N GLU A 4 -5.91 -10.54 10.83
CA GLU A 4 -4.63 -10.96 11.39
C GLU A 4 -3.84 -11.93 10.47
N ILE A 5 -3.59 -11.50 9.24
CA ILE A 5 -2.94 -12.34 8.21
C ILE A 5 -1.58 -12.89 8.67
N ASN A 6 -0.86 -12.18 9.54
CA ASN A 6 0.40 -12.63 10.12
C ASN A 6 0.27 -13.81 11.09
N ARG A 7 -0.93 -14.17 11.57
CA ARG A 7 -1.19 -15.40 12.35
C ARG A 7 -1.50 -16.60 11.46
N ALA A 8 -1.78 -16.39 10.18
CA ALA A 8 -2.03 -17.48 9.26
C ALA A 8 -0.76 -18.26 8.95
N ARG A 9 -0.89 -19.58 8.82
CA ARG A 9 0.23 -20.44 8.44
C ARG A 9 0.69 -20.17 7.00
N PRO A 10 1.97 -20.41 6.65
CA PRO A 10 2.52 -20.17 5.32
C PRO A 10 1.72 -20.80 4.17
N GLN A 11 1.07 -21.94 4.40
CA GLN A 11 0.22 -22.59 3.40
C GLN A 11 -1.00 -21.74 3.05
N VAL A 12 -1.59 -21.04 4.04
CA VAL A 12 -2.72 -20.13 3.83
C VAL A 12 -2.26 -18.88 3.07
N HIS A 13 -1.08 -18.34 3.40
CA HIS A 13 -0.47 -17.25 2.63
C HIS A 13 -0.33 -17.63 1.15
N SER A 14 0.18 -18.84 0.86
CA SER A 14 0.36 -19.31 -0.51
C SER A 14 -0.95 -19.43 -1.28
N LEU A 15 -2.01 -19.91 -0.64
CA LEU A 15 -3.35 -20.00 -1.24
C LEU A 15 -3.92 -18.59 -1.53
N LEU A 16 -3.79 -17.66 -0.60
CA LEU A 16 -4.23 -16.28 -0.76
C LEU A 16 -3.49 -15.60 -1.92
N LEU A 17 -2.17 -15.78 -1.99
CA LEU A 17 -1.36 -15.22 -3.07
C LEU A 17 -1.76 -15.73 -4.44
N ARG A 18 -2.09 -17.02 -4.54
CA ARG A 18 -2.61 -17.62 -5.76
C ARG A 18 -3.97 -17.02 -6.11
N ALA A 19 -4.88 -16.95 -5.13
CA ALA A 19 -6.19 -16.34 -5.33
C ALA A 19 -6.11 -14.89 -5.81
N MET A 20 -5.20 -14.08 -5.25
CA MET A 20 -4.96 -12.69 -5.67
C MET A 20 -4.43 -12.60 -7.12
N ALA A 21 -3.53 -13.51 -7.50
CA ALA A 21 -2.89 -13.50 -8.82
C ALA A 21 -3.81 -14.05 -9.91
N GLU A 22 -4.48 -15.17 -9.65
CA GLU A 22 -5.26 -15.92 -10.64
C GLU A 22 -6.76 -15.60 -10.58
N LYS A 23 -7.20 -14.83 -9.57
CA LYS A 23 -8.63 -14.57 -9.32
C LYS A 23 -9.45 -15.86 -9.23
N SER A 24 -8.83 -16.92 -8.73
CA SER A 24 -9.45 -18.25 -8.61
C SER A 24 -9.01 -18.97 -7.34
N ILE A 25 -9.87 -19.83 -6.84
CA ILE A 25 -9.60 -20.70 -5.70
C ILE A 25 -9.97 -22.14 -6.09
N SER A 26 -9.03 -23.07 -5.88
CA SER A 26 -9.29 -24.49 -6.06
C SER A 26 -9.74 -25.10 -4.74
N ALA A 27 -10.97 -25.61 -4.69
CA ALA A 27 -11.55 -26.29 -3.52
C ALA A 27 -12.38 -27.50 -3.97
N PHE A 28 -12.28 -28.61 -3.27
CA PHE A 28 -13.05 -29.82 -3.55
C PHE A 28 -12.97 -30.31 -5.01
N ASN A 29 -11.76 -30.28 -5.61
CA ASN A 29 -11.50 -30.60 -7.02
C ASN A 29 -12.29 -29.73 -8.02
N LYS A 30 -12.63 -28.51 -7.65
CA LYS A 30 -13.25 -27.52 -8.52
C LYS A 30 -12.50 -26.22 -8.44
N ASP A 31 -12.32 -25.56 -9.57
CA ASP A 31 -11.82 -24.21 -9.65
C ASP A 31 -13.01 -23.23 -9.61
N ILE A 32 -12.98 -22.33 -8.64
CA ILE A 32 -13.97 -21.28 -8.46
C ILE A 32 -13.33 -19.97 -8.91
N TYR A 33 -13.84 -19.37 -9.96
CA TYR A 33 -13.34 -18.11 -10.49
C TYR A 33 -14.04 -16.92 -9.82
N LEU A 34 -13.27 -15.96 -9.34
CA LEU A 34 -13.70 -14.79 -8.57
C LEU A 34 -13.18 -13.49 -9.21
N PRO A 35 -13.68 -13.07 -10.38
CA PRO A 35 -13.11 -11.97 -11.18
C PRO A 35 -13.10 -10.63 -10.44
N ASN A 36 -14.10 -10.39 -9.59
CA ASN A 36 -14.28 -9.14 -8.85
C ASN A 36 -13.72 -9.19 -7.43
N MET A 37 -12.86 -10.19 -7.13
CA MET A 37 -12.29 -10.33 -5.79
C MET A 37 -11.30 -9.21 -5.50
N VAL A 38 -11.55 -8.48 -4.41
CA VAL A 38 -10.61 -7.55 -3.78
C VAL A 38 -10.23 -8.11 -2.42
N VAL A 39 -8.96 -8.07 -2.07
CA VAL A 39 -8.45 -8.60 -0.81
C VAL A 39 -8.02 -7.45 0.10
N PHE A 40 -8.66 -7.37 1.25
CA PHE A 40 -8.22 -6.57 2.38
C PHE A 40 -7.67 -7.52 3.45
N ALA A 41 -6.56 -7.16 4.05
CA ALA A 41 -5.99 -7.89 5.16
C ALA A 41 -5.48 -6.91 6.21
N ASP A 42 -5.60 -7.28 7.47
CA ASP A 42 -4.92 -6.54 8.53
C ASP A 42 -3.81 -7.38 9.18
N ARG A 43 -2.92 -6.70 9.88
CA ARG A 43 -1.92 -7.30 10.74
C ARG A 43 -1.71 -6.45 11.99
N ASN A 44 -1.55 -7.11 13.13
CA ASN A 44 -1.14 -6.44 14.35
C ASN A 44 0.40 -6.32 14.36
N GLN A 45 0.94 -5.10 14.31
CA GLN A 45 2.37 -4.85 14.27
C GLN A 45 3.06 -5.02 15.62
N VAL A 46 2.30 -4.96 16.73
CA VAL A 46 2.84 -5.04 18.09
C VAL A 46 3.16 -6.48 18.49
N GLU A 47 2.43 -7.44 17.95
CA GLU A 47 2.60 -8.85 18.24
C GLU A 47 3.71 -9.45 17.40
N LYS A 48 4.89 -9.62 17.99
CA LYS A 48 6.04 -10.30 17.36
C LYS A 48 6.10 -11.81 17.70
N ASN A 49 5.41 -12.24 18.74
CA ASN A 49 5.40 -13.63 19.18
C ASN A 49 4.26 -14.38 18.49
N GLU A 50 4.51 -15.62 18.08
CA GLU A 50 3.54 -16.50 17.42
C GLU A 50 2.98 -16.01 16.08
N THR A 51 3.73 -15.15 15.38
CA THR A 51 3.33 -14.64 14.07
C THR A 51 4.28 -15.10 12.97
N PHE A 52 3.74 -15.30 11.77
CA PHE A 52 4.51 -15.58 10.56
C PHE A 52 4.59 -14.30 9.73
N GLU A 53 5.78 -13.74 9.58
CA GLU A 53 5.94 -12.62 8.66
C GLU A 53 5.53 -13.02 7.24
N LEU A 54 4.78 -12.14 6.58
CA LEU A 54 4.51 -12.32 5.15
C LEU A 54 5.83 -12.20 4.37
N PRO A 55 6.16 -13.19 3.53
CA PRO A 55 7.29 -13.08 2.64
C PRO A 55 7.22 -11.80 1.77
N ALA A 56 8.37 -11.23 1.43
CA ALA A 56 8.43 -10.02 0.58
C ALA A 56 7.61 -10.16 -0.71
N ALA A 57 7.68 -11.33 -1.37
CA ALA A 57 6.89 -11.64 -2.56
C ALA A 57 5.37 -11.64 -2.32
N ALA A 58 4.93 -11.88 -1.09
CA ALA A 58 3.53 -11.79 -0.69
C ALA A 58 3.11 -10.35 -0.48
N ARG A 59 3.91 -9.58 0.25
CA ARG A 59 3.67 -8.15 0.50
C ARG A 59 3.61 -7.36 -0.80
N ASP A 60 4.49 -7.67 -1.75
CA ASP A 60 4.54 -7.02 -3.06
C ASP A 60 3.26 -7.16 -3.90
N ARG A 61 2.36 -8.09 -3.55
CA ARG A 61 1.06 -8.27 -4.22
C ARG A 61 -0.06 -7.38 -3.72
N PHE A 62 0.08 -6.84 -2.50
CA PHE A 62 -0.87 -5.85 -1.99
C PHE A 62 -0.61 -4.49 -2.64
N MET A 63 -1.67 -3.76 -2.98
CA MET A 63 -1.53 -2.45 -3.62
C MET A 63 -0.86 -1.45 -2.69
N MET A 64 -1.31 -1.37 -1.45
CA MET A 64 -0.78 -0.43 -0.44
C MET A 64 -0.90 -1.01 0.97
N GLU A 65 -0.10 -0.48 1.86
CA GLU A 65 -0.15 -0.75 3.30
C GLU A 65 -0.44 0.56 4.03
N ILE A 66 -1.54 0.58 4.77
CA ILE A 66 -2.00 1.76 5.50
C ILE A 66 -1.85 1.51 6.99
N SER A 67 -1.15 2.40 7.68
CA SER A 67 -1.01 2.36 9.13
C SER A 67 -2.20 3.02 9.81
N ILE A 68 -2.93 2.26 10.62
CA ILE A 68 -4.03 2.78 11.44
C ILE A 68 -3.52 2.95 12.88
N GLN A 69 -3.59 4.15 13.39
CA GLN A 69 -3.20 4.49 14.76
C GLN A 69 -4.41 4.88 15.59
N ALA A 70 -4.30 4.68 16.90
CA ALA A 70 -5.30 5.22 17.83
C ALA A 70 -5.40 6.76 17.66
N PRO A 71 -6.59 7.34 17.66
CA PRO A 71 -6.76 8.76 17.49
C PRO A 71 -6.04 9.53 18.60
N ARG A 72 -5.40 10.65 18.26
CA ARG A 72 -4.74 11.54 19.22
C ARG A 72 -5.72 12.54 19.84
N ASP A 73 -6.78 12.83 19.13
CA ASP A 73 -7.82 13.73 19.57
C ASP A 73 -8.55 13.15 20.78
N LYS A 74 -8.73 13.99 21.82
CA LYS A 74 -9.33 13.56 23.10
C LYS A 74 -10.82 13.27 22.95
N GLU A 75 -11.55 14.13 22.22
CA GLU A 75 -13.02 14.00 22.09
C GLU A 75 -13.35 12.72 21.33
N LEU A 76 -12.56 12.41 20.28
CA LEU A 76 -12.71 11.18 19.52
C LEU A 76 -12.39 9.94 20.37
N ARG A 77 -11.36 10.00 21.22
CA ARG A 77 -11.05 8.90 22.16
C ARG A 77 -12.15 8.72 23.19
N ASP A 78 -12.64 9.79 23.78
CA ASP A 78 -13.73 9.75 24.74
C ASP A 78 -15.00 9.17 24.07
N SER A 79 -15.30 9.58 22.84
CA SER A 79 -16.41 8.99 22.08
C SER A 79 -16.25 7.49 21.86
N ILE A 80 -15.08 7.01 21.45
CA ILE A 80 -14.81 5.58 21.23
C ILE A 80 -14.98 4.79 22.54
N ILE A 81 -14.57 5.34 23.67
CA ILE A 81 -14.58 4.65 24.98
C ILE A 81 -15.98 4.68 25.61
N PHE A 82 -16.68 5.79 25.57
CA PHE A 82 -17.89 6.03 26.37
C PHE A 82 -19.19 6.01 25.57
N ASP A 83 -19.16 6.20 24.25
CA ASP A 83 -20.37 6.15 23.44
C ASP A 83 -20.76 4.69 23.17
N SER A 84 -21.96 4.32 23.61
CA SER A 84 -22.50 2.96 23.48
C SER A 84 -22.57 2.47 22.03
N LYS A 85 -22.62 3.37 21.04
CA LYS A 85 -22.63 2.97 19.63
C LYS A 85 -21.37 2.23 19.22
N PHE A 86 -20.20 2.57 19.79
CA PHE A 86 -18.92 1.89 19.50
C PHE A 86 -18.73 0.59 20.27
N GLN A 87 -19.56 0.34 21.30
CA GLN A 87 -19.49 -0.90 22.09
C GLN A 87 -20.17 -2.08 21.40
N ASN A 88 -21.02 -1.82 20.40
CA ASN A 88 -21.73 -2.86 19.64
C ASN A 88 -21.35 -2.78 18.14
N THR A 89 -20.26 -3.46 17.77
CA THR A 89 -19.78 -3.49 16.40
C THR A 89 -20.76 -4.10 15.41
N ALA A 90 -21.58 -5.07 15.83
CA ALA A 90 -22.58 -5.68 14.96
C ALA A 90 -23.62 -4.62 14.52
N LYS A 91 -24.08 -3.81 15.47
CA LYS A 91 -25.01 -2.73 15.16
C LYS A 91 -24.39 -1.65 14.27
N LEU A 92 -23.10 -1.31 14.48
CA LEU A 92 -22.40 -0.39 13.59
C LEU A 92 -22.35 -0.89 12.14
N VAL A 93 -22.20 -2.20 11.93
CA VAL A 93 -22.22 -2.80 10.60
C VAL A 93 -23.62 -2.77 9.99
N GLU A 94 -24.66 -3.03 10.79
CA GLU A 94 -26.07 -2.94 10.35
C GLU A 94 -26.46 -1.51 9.94
N ASP A 95 -25.90 -0.50 10.60
CA ASP A 95 -26.16 0.91 10.32
C ASP A 95 -25.43 1.43 9.05
N ILE A 96 -24.56 0.62 8.42
CA ILE A 96 -23.88 0.99 7.17
C ILE A 96 -24.93 1.00 6.03
N PRO A 97 -25.08 2.13 5.33
CA PRO A 97 -26.04 2.21 4.23
C PRO A 97 -25.67 1.21 3.11
N ALA A 98 -26.69 0.72 2.42
CA ALA A 98 -26.48 -0.12 1.24
C ALA A 98 -25.57 0.60 0.22
N PRO A 99 -24.71 -0.12 -0.51
CA PRO A 99 -23.82 0.48 -1.49
C PRO A 99 -24.65 1.15 -2.62
N ASN A 100 -24.17 2.31 -3.07
CA ASN A 100 -24.83 3.07 -4.14
C ASN A 100 -24.46 2.58 -5.56
N PHE A 101 -23.59 1.57 -5.67
CA PHE A 101 -23.14 1.02 -6.95
C PHE A 101 -22.94 -0.50 -6.86
N ASP A 102 -22.96 -1.18 -8.03
CA ASP A 102 -22.63 -2.61 -8.10
C ASP A 102 -21.11 -2.79 -8.08
N CYS A 103 -20.59 -3.52 -7.09
CA CYS A 103 -19.15 -3.82 -6.99
C CYS A 103 -18.60 -4.58 -8.22
N LYS A 104 -19.43 -5.19 -9.05
CA LYS A 104 -19.03 -5.81 -10.32
C LYS A 104 -18.53 -4.79 -11.34
N GLU A 105 -18.95 -3.53 -11.22
CA GLU A 105 -18.53 -2.44 -12.11
C GLU A 105 -17.13 -1.89 -11.78
N LEU A 106 -16.58 -2.22 -10.59
CA LEU A 106 -15.28 -1.71 -10.16
C LEU A 106 -14.15 -1.97 -11.16
N ASN A 107 -14.14 -3.14 -11.79
CA ASN A 107 -13.09 -3.45 -12.77
C ASN A 107 -13.22 -2.55 -14.00
N SER A 108 -14.44 -2.35 -14.52
CA SER A 108 -14.71 -1.46 -15.66
C SER A 108 -14.33 -0.02 -15.34
N VAL A 109 -14.77 0.50 -14.19
CA VAL A 109 -14.40 1.85 -13.74
C VAL A 109 -12.89 2.00 -13.59
N SER A 110 -12.22 0.99 -13.03
CA SER A 110 -10.76 0.99 -12.92
C SER A 110 -10.09 1.07 -14.31
N ASP A 111 -10.55 0.27 -15.26
CA ASP A 111 -9.99 0.27 -16.62
C ASP A 111 -10.24 1.59 -17.34
N ASP A 112 -11.41 2.19 -17.18
CA ASP A 112 -11.74 3.50 -17.72
C ASP A 112 -10.81 4.59 -17.17
N ILE A 113 -10.58 4.62 -15.85
CA ILE A 113 -9.64 5.54 -15.22
C ILE A 113 -8.21 5.32 -15.76
N GLN A 114 -7.76 4.05 -15.83
CA GLN A 114 -6.41 3.74 -16.31
C GLN A 114 -6.20 4.18 -17.78
N ASN A 115 -7.23 4.17 -18.59
CA ASN A 115 -7.17 4.60 -19.98
C ASN A 115 -7.33 6.12 -20.16
N ALA A 116 -8.17 6.76 -19.35
CA ALA A 116 -8.48 8.19 -19.48
C ALA A 116 -7.35 9.09 -18.91
N ILE A 117 -6.71 8.69 -17.83
CA ILE A 117 -5.72 9.54 -17.15
C ILE A 117 -4.34 9.37 -17.80
N GLN A 118 -3.73 10.48 -18.21
CA GLN A 118 -2.46 10.52 -18.92
C GLN A 118 -1.29 10.83 -17.98
N ALA A 119 -0.10 10.34 -18.34
CA ALA A 119 1.17 10.70 -17.70
C ALA A 119 2.07 11.37 -18.74
N SER A 120 2.52 12.60 -18.47
CA SER A 120 3.49 13.32 -19.32
C SER A 120 4.86 12.64 -19.25
N GLU A 121 5.76 12.98 -20.20
CA GLU A 121 7.15 12.49 -20.16
C GLU A 121 7.88 12.98 -18.90
N HIS A 122 7.58 14.18 -18.40
CA HIS A 122 8.14 14.68 -17.14
C HIS A 122 7.72 13.80 -15.94
N ILE A 123 6.47 13.38 -15.90
CA ILE A 123 5.98 12.44 -14.87
C ILE A 123 6.64 11.07 -14.99
N LYS A 124 6.82 10.55 -16.22
CA LYS A 124 7.52 9.28 -16.42
C LYS A 124 8.96 9.32 -15.92
N ASN A 125 9.69 10.41 -16.27
CA ASN A 125 11.06 10.62 -15.78
C ASN A 125 11.11 10.77 -14.25
N TYR A 126 10.13 11.45 -13.67
CA TYR A 126 10.03 11.58 -12.21
C TYR A 126 9.86 10.22 -11.53
N VAL A 127 8.95 9.40 -12.04
CA VAL A 127 8.69 8.04 -11.53
C VAL A 127 9.91 7.15 -11.68
N GLU A 128 10.64 7.25 -12.78
CA GLU A 128 11.91 6.54 -12.99
C GLU A 128 12.96 6.95 -11.95
N ASN A 129 13.10 8.25 -11.69
CA ASN A 129 14.02 8.74 -10.66
C ASN A 129 13.60 8.28 -9.25
N LEU A 130 12.31 8.28 -8.94
CA LEU A 130 11.81 7.73 -7.68
C LEU A 130 12.15 6.23 -7.54
N TRP A 131 12.02 5.47 -8.62
CA TRP A 131 12.40 4.06 -8.63
C TRP A 131 13.89 3.89 -8.37
N LEU A 132 14.74 4.55 -9.17
CA LEU A 132 16.19 4.52 -9.01
C LEU A 132 16.63 4.95 -7.60
N ALA A 133 15.96 5.92 -7.00
CA ALA A 133 16.23 6.36 -5.62
C ALA A 133 15.93 5.27 -4.58
N THR A 134 15.00 4.33 -4.85
CA THR A 134 14.79 3.17 -3.98
C THR A 134 15.87 2.10 -4.13
N GLU A 135 16.56 2.03 -5.27
CA GLU A 135 17.59 1.03 -5.55
C GLU A 135 18.99 1.54 -5.21
N ASP A 136 19.27 2.80 -5.51
CA ASP A 136 20.56 3.44 -5.28
C ASP A 136 20.36 4.83 -4.65
N PRO A 137 20.07 4.89 -3.34
CA PRO A 137 19.75 6.16 -2.67
C PRO A 137 20.92 7.15 -2.67
N LYS A 138 22.17 6.68 -2.76
CA LYS A 138 23.35 7.54 -2.83
C LYS A 138 23.35 8.48 -4.03
N LYS A 139 22.88 8.02 -5.18
CA LYS A 139 22.82 8.86 -6.39
C LYS A 139 21.95 10.10 -6.24
N PHE A 140 21.08 10.10 -5.25
CA PHE A 140 20.15 11.18 -4.95
C PHE A 140 20.48 11.91 -3.64
N ASP A 141 21.68 11.72 -3.07
CA ASP A 141 22.09 12.30 -1.79
C ASP A 141 21.09 12.04 -0.64
N ILE A 142 20.47 10.86 -0.67
CA ILE A 142 19.54 10.43 0.38
C ILE A 142 20.33 10.00 1.59
N ASN A 143 20.00 10.57 2.76
CA ASN A 143 20.64 10.27 4.02
C ASN A 143 19.61 10.18 5.14
N ILE A 144 19.76 9.19 6.02
CA ILE A 144 18.95 9.04 7.22
C ILE A 144 19.92 9.09 8.42
N LYS A 145 19.55 9.87 9.42
CA LYS A 145 20.39 10.01 10.61
C LYS A 145 20.61 8.65 11.28
N GLU A 146 21.87 8.38 11.65
CA GLU A 146 22.28 7.14 12.34
C GLU A 146 22.07 5.85 11.52
N VAL A 147 21.90 5.96 10.20
CA VAL A 147 21.76 4.83 9.27
C VAL A 147 22.87 4.87 8.25
N ASP A 148 23.57 3.75 8.08
CA ASP A 148 24.43 3.57 6.93
C ASP A 148 23.58 3.28 5.70
N ILE A 149 23.45 4.27 4.82
CA ILE A 149 22.57 4.20 3.67
C ILE A 149 23.00 3.13 2.67
N ASP A 150 24.30 2.76 2.65
CA ASP A 150 24.82 1.73 1.76
C ASP A 150 24.35 0.34 2.14
N ASP A 151 24.19 0.13 3.45
CA ASP A 151 23.75 -1.14 4.00
C ASP A 151 22.25 -1.15 4.30
N PHE A 152 21.54 -0.02 4.13
CA PHE A 152 20.15 0.09 4.54
C PHE A 152 19.21 -0.69 3.64
N ILE A 153 19.24 -0.45 2.33
CA ILE A 153 18.37 -1.09 1.35
C ILE A 153 19.04 -2.34 0.78
N VAL A 154 18.44 -3.50 1.03
CA VAL A 154 18.84 -4.79 0.45
C VAL A 154 18.19 -5.00 -0.93
N ALA A 155 16.92 -4.59 -1.07
CA ALA A 155 16.21 -4.59 -2.34
C ALA A 155 15.25 -3.40 -2.42
N GLY A 156 15.34 -2.66 -3.51
CA GLY A 156 14.45 -1.55 -3.84
C GLY A 156 13.08 -2.01 -4.33
N ALA A 157 12.36 -1.10 -4.95
CA ALA A 157 11.01 -1.34 -5.45
C ALA A 157 11.00 -2.31 -6.64
N SER A 158 10.00 -3.19 -6.68
CA SER A 158 9.78 -4.07 -7.82
C SER A 158 9.06 -3.34 -8.98
N PRO A 159 9.18 -3.84 -10.23
CA PRO A 159 8.36 -3.34 -11.35
C PRO A 159 6.86 -3.36 -11.05
N ARG A 160 6.37 -4.37 -10.32
CA ARG A 160 4.98 -4.44 -9.86
C ARG A 160 4.64 -3.28 -8.94
N GLY A 161 5.53 -2.93 -8.00
CA GLY A 161 5.36 -1.78 -7.12
C GLY A 161 5.19 -0.49 -7.91
N MET A 162 6.01 -0.26 -8.93
CA MET A 162 5.93 0.92 -9.78
C MET A 162 4.63 0.96 -10.60
N ILE A 163 4.18 -0.18 -11.12
CA ILE A 163 2.87 -0.27 -11.80
C ILE A 163 1.73 0.08 -10.81
N MET A 164 1.80 -0.42 -9.58
CA MET A 164 0.80 -0.12 -8.55
C MET A 164 0.80 1.36 -8.17
N LEU A 165 1.98 1.99 -8.08
CA LEU A 165 2.12 3.43 -7.81
C LEU A 165 1.41 4.26 -8.88
N ILE A 166 1.66 3.97 -10.16
CA ILE A 166 1.02 4.69 -11.26
C ILE A 166 -0.48 4.45 -11.29
N LYS A 167 -0.93 3.21 -11.08
CA LYS A 167 -2.36 2.92 -11.00
C LYS A 167 -3.06 3.72 -9.90
N ALA A 168 -2.47 3.80 -8.73
CA ALA A 168 -3.02 4.56 -7.62
C ALA A 168 -2.96 6.08 -7.87
N ALA A 169 -1.86 6.60 -8.45
CA ALA A 169 -1.74 8.02 -8.82
C ALA A 169 -2.79 8.45 -9.86
N LYS A 170 -3.10 7.59 -10.84
CA LYS A 170 -4.20 7.85 -11.79
C LYS A 170 -5.56 7.96 -11.09
N VAL A 171 -5.83 7.10 -10.14
CA VAL A 171 -7.07 7.18 -9.34
C VAL A 171 -7.08 8.47 -8.51
N ASN A 172 -5.95 8.88 -7.92
CA ASN A 172 -5.86 10.13 -7.17
C ASN A 172 -6.12 11.34 -8.08
N ALA A 173 -5.52 11.41 -9.26
CA ALA A 173 -5.80 12.44 -10.26
C ALA A 173 -7.29 12.50 -10.66
N TRP A 174 -7.90 11.33 -10.90
CA TRP A 174 -9.32 11.22 -11.24
C TRP A 174 -10.24 11.71 -10.11
N LEU A 175 -9.95 11.34 -8.87
CA LEU A 175 -10.70 11.83 -7.69
C LEU A 175 -10.61 13.35 -7.54
N ASN A 176 -9.53 13.95 -8.03
CA ASN A 176 -9.34 15.39 -8.11
C ASN A 176 -9.84 16.02 -9.43
N ASN A 177 -10.68 15.30 -10.19
CA ASN A 177 -11.29 15.73 -11.45
C ASN A 177 -10.27 16.18 -12.53
N ARG A 178 -9.10 15.51 -12.60
CA ARG A 178 -8.06 15.77 -13.59
C ARG A 178 -7.92 14.60 -14.56
N SER A 179 -7.53 14.88 -15.78
CA SER A 179 -7.25 13.89 -16.83
C SER A 179 -5.76 13.57 -16.99
N TYR A 180 -4.91 14.08 -16.10
CA TYR A 180 -3.46 13.86 -16.10
C TYR A 180 -2.95 13.78 -14.67
N ILE A 181 -1.82 13.06 -14.51
CA ILE A 181 -1.13 12.91 -13.24
C ILE A 181 -0.28 14.15 -12.96
N GLU A 182 -0.37 14.67 -11.74
CA GLU A 182 0.56 15.66 -11.18
C GLU A 182 1.52 14.99 -10.21
N PRO A 183 2.70 15.57 -9.94
CA PRO A 183 3.65 15.01 -8.96
C PRO A 183 3.02 14.76 -7.60
N ASN A 184 2.10 15.62 -7.16
CA ASN A 184 1.43 15.49 -5.87
C ASN A 184 0.59 14.21 -5.77
N ASP A 185 -0.02 13.75 -6.87
CA ASP A 185 -0.78 12.49 -6.89
C ASP A 185 0.08 11.28 -6.55
N ILE A 186 1.37 11.34 -6.87
CA ILE A 186 2.35 10.32 -6.57
C ILE A 186 2.86 10.48 -5.15
N ASN A 187 3.20 11.71 -4.75
CA ASN A 187 3.82 12.01 -3.46
C ASN A 187 2.92 11.61 -2.27
N GLU A 188 1.62 11.87 -2.39
CA GLU A 188 0.63 11.58 -1.35
C GLU A 188 0.48 10.09 -1.03
N ILE A 189 0.78 9.22 -1.99
CA ILE A 189 0.59 7.77 -1.86
C ILE A 189 1.90 6.99 -1.89
N PHE A 190 3.03 7.65 -2.11
CA PHE A 190 4.32 7.00 -2.33
C PHE A 190 4.70 6.07 -1.18
N HIS A 191 4.60 6.55 0.05
CA HIS A 191 4.95 5.76 1.22
C HIS A 191 4.07 4.51 1.36
N GLU A 192 2.76 4.67 1.28
CA GLU A 192 1.77 3.59 1.45
C GLU A 192 1.88 2.52 0.38
N VAL A 193 2.27 2.91 -0.84
CA VAL A 193 2.47 1.96 -1.94
C VAL A 193 3.85 1.33 -1.91
N MET A 194 4.90 2.05 -1.50
CA MET A 194 6.28 1.61 -1.68
C MET A 194 6.90 0.97 -0.43
N ALA A 195 6.66 1.52 0.76
CA ALA A 195 7.39 1.15 1.97
C ALA A 195 7.32 -0.35 2.32
N HIS A 196 6.16 -0.98 2.18
CA HIS A 196 5.98 -2.40 2.48
C HIS A 196 6.67 -3.35 1.48
N ARG A 197 7.12 -2.83 0.32
CA ARG A 197 7.83 -3.58 -0.72
C ARG A 197 9.33 -3.59 -0.52
N LEU A 198 9.86 -2.54 0.11
CA LEU A 198 11.30 -2.40 0.32
C LEU A 198 11.81 -3.45 1.31
N VAL A 199 12.97 -4.01 0.98
CA VAL A 199 13.66 -4.93 1.87
C VAL A 199 14.85 -4.20 2.47
N ILE A 200 14.82 -4.04 3.79
CA ILE A 200 15.91 -3.41 4.52
C ILE A 200 16.80 -4.44 5.21
N ASN A 201 18.00 -4.03 5.56
CA ASN A 201 18.93 -4.85 6.33
C ASN A 201 18.33 -5.17 7.71
N ARG A 202 18.52 -6.41 8.17
CA ARG A 202 17.99 -6.94 9.44
C ARG A 202 18.42 -6.14 10.68
N ILE A 203 19.57 -5.48 10.64
CA ILE A 203 20.04 -4.65 11.75
C ILE A 203 19.09 -3.48 12.05
N TYR A 204 18.31 -3.04 11.07
CA TYR A 204 17.34 -1.94 11.17
C TYR A 204 15.88 -2.41 11.38
N GLU A 205 15.62 -3.72 11.46
CA GLU A 205 14.26 -4.29 11.50
C GLU A 205 13.44 -3.81 12.72
N ASN A 206 14.13 -3.51 13.85
CA ASN A 206 13.44 -3.03 15.06
C ASN A 206 12.79 -1.65 14.88
N ASN A 207 13.36 -0.80 14.02
CA ASN A 207 12.90 0.56 13.76
C ASN A 207 12.36 0.71 12.33
N LYS A 208 12.07 -0.39 11.65
CA LYS A 208 11.72 -0.46 10.23
C LYS A 208 10.65 0.54 9.80
N ILE A 209 9.56 0.63 10.55
CA ILE A 209 8.41 1.48 10.18
C ILE A 209 8.83 2.95 10.12
N GLU A 210 9.52 3.41 11.16
CA GLU A 210 9.99 4.79 11.25
C GLU A 210 11.06 5.09 10.19
N LEU A 211 12.03 4.18 10.02
CA LEU A 211 13.10 4.34 9.05
C LEU A 211 12.59 4.33 7.61
N LEU A 212 11.62 3.46 7.27
CA LEU A 212 11.00 3.47 5.95
C LEU A 212 10.18 4.73 5.69
N ARG A 213 9.57 5.31 6.72
CA ARG A 213 8.87 6.60 6.60
C ARG A 213 9.86 7.73 6.36
N GLN A 214 10.96 7.79 7.12
CA GLN A 214 12.02 8.77 6.89
C GLN A 214 12.63 8.60 5.49
N PHE A 215 12.89 7.37 5.05
CA PHE A 215 13.43 7.06 3.74
C PHE A 215 12.50 7.53 2.61
N SER A 216 11.20 7.25 2.72
CA SER A 216 10.22 7.72 1.74
C SER A 216 10.18 9.25 1.66
N ASN A 217 10.23 9.93 2.82
CA ASN A 217 10.24 11.39 2.87
C ASN A 217 11.52 11.98 2.25
N GLU A 218 12.68 11.38 2.53
CA GLU A 218 13.96 11.81 1.94
C GLU A 218 13.98 11.61 0.43
N ILE A 219 13.45 10.50 -0.09
CA ILE A 219 13.28 10.31 -1.54
C ILE A 219 12.47 11.44 -2.15
N LEU A 220 11.29 11.72 -1.60
CA LEU A 220 10.41 12.76 -2.12
C LEU A 220 10.99 14.17 -2.01
N LEU A 221 11.88 14.41 -1.02
CA LEU A 221 12.57 15.67 -0.84
C LEU A 221 13.74 15.86 -1.82
N LYS A 222 14.47 14.78 -2.10
CA LYS A 222 15.72 14.82 -2.87
C LYS A 222 15.53 14.59 -4.37
N VAL A 223 14.55 13.81 -4.77
CA VAL A 223 14.26 13.59 -6.18
C VAL A 223 13.57 14.85 -6.74
N PRO A 224 14.15 15.49 -7.77
CA PRO A 224 13.60 16.74 -8.31
C PRO A 224 12.18 16.55 -8.83
N THR A 225 11.25 17.32 -8.29
CA THR A 225 9.86 17.33 -8.73
C THR A 225 9.76 18.13 -10.04
N PRO A 226 9.14 17.59 -11.10
CA PRO A 226 8.98 18.33 -12.35
C PRO A 226 8.06 19.55 -12.15
N GLU A 227 8.40 20.66 -12.83
CA GLU A 227 7.50 21.80 -12.89
C GLU A 227 6.24 21.43 -13.68
N ILE A 228 5.11 21.89 -13.17
CA ILE A 228 3.82 21.74 -13.86
C ILE A 228 3.82 22.82 -14.93
N GLY A 229 3.98 22.42 -16.19
CA GLY A 229 3.94 23.31 -17.36
C GLY A 229 2.53 23.64 -17.80
#